data_d49c41db706a9f601bfaff964fb33f5c
#
_entry.id   d49c41db706a9f601bfaff964fb33f5c
#
_cell.length_a   1.000
_cell.length_b   1.000
_cell.length_c   1.000
_cell.angle_alpha   90.00
_cell.angle_beta   90.00
_cell.angle_gamma   90.00
#
_symmetry.space_group_name_H-M   'P 1'
#
loop_
_entity.id
_entity.type
_entity.pdbx_description
1 polymer ?
#
loop_
_entity_poly.entity_id
_entity_poly.type
_entity_poly.pdbx_seq_one_letter_code
_entity_poly.pdbx_strand_id
1 'polypeptide(L)'
;MNNKPMLNAYPDSLGGKLSDIAALLKKKEMQDTFSSFYILPSLYHSDLDRGFSVVDYNLNEELATIEDLSQLKELGIDLKLDFILNHASAQSPQFKDLVEKGDESEYRDFFIDWNKFWEGHGVMTDEGYIQPDESCLKQMFFRKPGLPILMVEFPDGRRVPYWNTFYQEVHGRDYLGQMDLNRKSEKVWDFYRETLEKIASYGAAIVRLDAFAYAPK
;
A
#
# COMPACT_ATOMS: atom_id res chain seq x y z
N MET A 1 -13.33 25.24 11.32
CA MET A 1 -13.56 23.97 10.58
C MET A 1 -14.73 24.22 9.65
N ASN A 2 -14.59 23.83 8.39
CA ASN A 2 -15.66 23.90 7.43
C ASN A 2 -16.64 22.75 7.71
N ASN A 3 -17.90 23.04 8.05
CA ASN A 3 -18.89 22.03 8.48
C ASN A 3 -19.56 21.30 7.31
N LYS A 4 -18.95 21.32 6.13
CA LYS A 4 -19.49 20.61 4.95
C LYS A 4 -19.03 19.14 4.93
N PRO A 5 -19.81 18.25 4.34
CA PRO A 5 -19.46 16.84 4.25
C PRO A 5 -18.20 16.60 3.39
N MET A 6 -17.59 15.44 3.57
CA MET A 6 -16.52 14.93 2.72
C MET A 6 -17.09 14.01 1.65
N LEU A 7 -16.73 14.24 0.39
CA LEU A 7 -16.94 13.25 -0.66
C LEU A 7 -15.95 12.10 -0.47
N ASN A 8 -16.38 10.87 -0.67
CA ASN A 8 -15.52 9.69 -0.66
C ASN A 8 -15.81 8.86 -1.92
N ALA A 9 -14.82 8.74 -2.81
CA ALA A 9 -14.98 8.01 -4.07
C ALA A 9 -13.63 7.56 -4.64
N TYR A 10 -13.67 6.52 -5.45
CA TYR A 10 -12.59 6.21 -6.37
C TYR A 10 -12.58 7.19 -7.55
N PRO A 11 -11.44 7.42 -8.21
CA PRO A 11 -11.37 8.29 -9.38
C PRO A 11 -12.39 7.94 -10.49
N ASP A 12 -12.70 6.65 -10.63
CA ASP A 12 -13.62 6.09 -11.64
C ASP A 12 -15.07 5.90 -11.17
N SER A 13 -15.42 6.36 -9.96
CA SER A 13 -16.77 6.12 -9.38
C SER A 13 -17.89 6.82 -10.12
N LEU A 14 -17.62 7.96 -10.76
CA LEU A 14 -18.58 8.76 -11.49
C LEU A 14 -17.98 9.14 -12.86
N GLY A 15 -18.40 8.46 -13.90
CA GLY A 15 -17.90 8.65 -15.26
C GLY A 15 -16.83 7.61 -15.63
N GLY A 16 -15.62 7.74 -15.27
CA GLY A 16 -14.53 6.78 -15.56
C GLY A 16 -13.16 7.31 -15.16
N LYS A 17 -13.10 8.62 -14.88
CA LYS A 17 -11.87 9.33 -14.50
C LYS A 17 -12.16 10.41 -13.47
N LEU A 18 -11.11 10.85 -12.79
CA LEU A 18 -11.19 11.92 -11.81
C LEU A 18 -11.69 13.25 -12.44
N SER A 19 -11.35 13.50 -13.71
CA SER A 19 -11.86 14.65 -14.46
C SER A 19 -13.39 14.71 -14.53
N ASP A 20 -14.07 13.56 -14.60
CA ASP A 20 -15.54 13.52 -14.64
C ASP A 20 -16.14 13.97 -13.29
N ILE A 21 -15.50 13.56 -12.19
CA ILE A 21 -15.88 14.01 -10.84
C ILE A 21 -15.62 15.51 -10.68
N ALA A 22 -14.46 16.00 -11.14
CA ALA A 22 -14.13 17.42 -11.10
C ALA A 22 -15.15 18.25 -11.92
N ALA A 23 -15.53 17.77 -13.11
CA ALA A 23 -16.54 18.40 -13.94
C ALA A 23 -17.94 18.43 -13.28
N LEU A 24 -18.32 17.34 -12.57
CA LEU A 24 -19.55 17.31 -11.78
C LEU A 24 -19.53 18.35 -10.66
N LEU A 25 -18.44 18.43 -9.90
CA LEU A 25 -18.30 19.34 -8.75
C LEU A 25 -18.24 20.82 -9.16
N LYS A 26 -17.88 21.12 -10.42
CA LYS A 26 -17.94 22.48 -11.01
C LYS A 26 -19.36 22.97 -11.29
N LYS A 27 -20.35 22.07 -11.41
CA LYS A 27 -21.74 22.48 -11.69
C LYS A 27 -22.29 23.34 -10.55
N LYS A 28 -23.09 24.33 -10.90
CA LYS A 28 -23.65 25.32 -9.96
C LYS A 28 -24.37 24.66 -8.78
N GLU A 29 -25.07 23.55 -9.05
CA GLU A 29 -25.83 22.79 -8.06
C GLU A 29 -24.96 22.04 -7.07
N MET A 30 -23.69 21.81 -7.43
CA MET A 30 -22.71 21.08 -6.61
C MET A 30 -21.70 22.00 -5.93
N GLN A 31 -21.67 23.28 -6.32
CA GLN A 31 -20.77 24.24 -5.69
C GLN A 31 -21.02 24.32 -4.19
N ASP A 32 -19.96 24.40 -3.44
CA ASP A 32 -20.00 24.51 -1.98
C ASP A 32 -20.66 23.33 -1.22
N THR A 33 -20.95 22.21 -1.90
CA THR A 33 -21.57 21.03 -1.26
C THR A 33 -20.58 20.29 -0.37
N PHE A 34 -19.33 20.15 -0.81
CA PHE A 34 -18.28 19.42 -0.09
C PHE A 34 -17.14 20.34 0.31
N SER A 35 -16.57 20.12 1.50
CA SER A 35 -15.34 20.81 1.95
C SER A 35 -14.08 20.03 1.62
N SER A 36 -14.18 18.74 1.44
CA SER A 36 -13.05 17.85 1.19
C SER A 36 -13.45 16.66 0.33
N PHE A 37 -12.46 16.08 -0.33
CA PHE A 37 -12.64 14.88 -1.13
C PHE A 37 -11.58 13.85 -0.74
N TYR A 38 -12.03 12.72 -0.20
CA TYR A 38 -11.20 11.54 -0.02
C TYR A 38 -11.18 10.75 -1.33
N ILE A 39 -10.08 10.88 -2.05
CA ILE A 39 -9.82 10.12 -3.27
C ILE A 39 -9.17 8.80 -2.86
N LEU A 40 -9.85 7.70 -3.16
CA LEU A 40 -9.41 6.34 -2.83
C LEU A 40 -8.19 5.91 -3.68
N PRO A 41 -7.37 4.97 -3.18
CA PRO A 41 -5.97 4.80 -3.60
C PRO A 41 -5.75 4.20 -5.00
N SER A 42 -6.79 3.83 -5.77
CA SER A 42 -6.63 3.55 -7.21
C SER A 42 -6.14 4.78 -8.00
N LEU A 43 -6.04 5.93 -7.32
CA LEU A 43 -5.34 7.12 -7.81
C LEU A 43 -3.88 6.83 -8.18
N TYR A 44 -3.24 5.88 -7.52
CA TYR A 44 -1.84 5.49 -7.74
C TYR A 44 -1.74 4.23 -8.59
N HIS A 45 -0.54 3.95 -9.10
CA HIS A 45 -0.28 2.64 -9.71
C HIS A 45 -0.45 1.54 -8.68
N SER A 46 -1.35 0.63 -8.95
CA SER A 46 -1.68 -0.50 -8.09
C SER A 46 -2.09 -1.70 -8.91
N ASP A 47 -2.01 -2.88 -8.33
CA ASP A 47 -2.31 -4.11 -9.06
C ASP A 47 -3.48 -4.90 -8.49
N LEU A 48 -3.75 -4.76 -7.20
CA LEU A 48 -4.80 -5.47 -6.48
C LEU A 48 -5.56 -4.54 -5.54
N ASP A 49 -6.67 -5.05 -4.98
CA ASP A 49 -7.43 -4.45 -3.90
C ASP A 49 -7.89 -3.00 -4.18
N ARG A 50 -8.20 -2.73 -5.47
CA ARG A 50 -8.65 -1.40 -5.94
C ARG A 50 -7.77 -0.24 -5.44
N GLY A 51 -6.45 -0.41 -5.49
CA GLY A 51 -5.50 0.63 -5.13
C GLY A 51 -4.75 0.40 -3.82
N PHE A 52 -5.23 -0.46 -2.92
CA PHE A 52 -4.53 -0.71 -1.66
C PHE A 52 -3.28 -1.58 -1.81
N SER A 53 -3.13 -2.31 -2.92
CA SER A 53 -1.89 -2.98 -3.30
C SER A 53 -1.05 -2.04 -4.19
N VAL A 54 -0.41 -1.07 -3.57
CA VAL A 54 0.34 -0.02 -4.27
C VAL A 54 1.62 -0.58 -4.87
N VAL A 55 1.80 -0.36 -6.17
CA VAL A 55 3.04 -0.65 -6.91
C VAL A 55 4.03 0.50 -6.71
N ASP A 56 3.58 1.72 -6.96
CA ASP A 56 4.26 2.97 -6.67
C ASP A 56 3.26 4.13 -6.48
N TYR A 57 3.72 5.25 -5.97
CA TYR A 57 2.89 6.43 -5.70
C TYR A 57 2.87 7.45 -6.85
N ASN A 58 3.19 7.04 -8.08
CA ASN A 58 2.86 7.84 -9.25
C ASN A 58 1.36 7.81 -9.50
N LEU A 59 0.82 8.86 -10.13
CA LEU A 59 -0.58 8.86 -10.52
C LEU A 59 -0.80 7.80 -11.60
N ASN A 60 -1.93 7.12 -11.49
CA ASN A 60 -2.44 6.29 -12.56
C ASN A 60 -3.08 7.20 -13.62
N GLU A 61 -2.35 7.47 -14.69
CA GLU A 61 -2.75 8.41 -15.74
C GLU A 61 -4.01 7.98 -16.50
N GLU A 62 -4.38 6.70 -16.41
CA GLU A 62 -5.67 6.23 -16.93
C GLU A 62 -6.85 6.79 -16.14
N LEU A 63 -6.66 7.09 -14.85
CA LEU A 63 -7.71 7.51 -13.93
C LEU A 63 -7.62 8.97 -13.50
N ALA A 64 -6.41 9.55 -13.41
CA ALA A 64 -6.21 10.88 -12.88
C ALA A 64 -4.94 11.55 -13.39
N THR A 65 -4.96 12.87 -13.44
CA THR A 65 -3.83 13.72 -13.78
C THR A 65 -3.57 14.77 -12.69
N ILE A 66 -2.39 15.39 -12.72
CA ILE A 66 -2.07 16.54 -11.84
C ILE A 66 -3.07 17.69 -12.05
N GLU A 67 -3.48 17.89 -13.29
CA GLU A 67 -4.47 18.92 -13.64
C GLU A 67 -5.82 18.68 -12.96
N ASP A 68 -6.28 17.44 -12.89
CA ASP A 68 -7.53 17.10 -12.20
C ASP A 68 -7.46 17.44 -10.70
N LEU A 69 -6.33 17.12 -10.05
CA LEU A 69 -6.10 17.46 -8.65
C LEU A 69 -6.04 18.97 -8.43
N SER A 70 -5.40 19.71 -9.34
CA SER A 70 -5.33 21.16 -9.30
C SER A 70 -6.70 21.79 -9.43
N GLN A 71 -7.53 21.30 -10.36
CA GLN A 71 -8.90 21.75 -10.55
C GLN A 71 -9.79 21.56 -9.31
N LEU A 72 -9.66 20.44 -8.62
CA LEU A 72 -10.37 20.18 -7.37
C LEU A 72 -9.97 21.17 -6.27
N LYS A 73 -8.68 21.48 -6.17
CA LYS A 73 -8.17 22.50 -5.23
C LYS A 73 -8.68 23.91 -5.55
N GLU A 74 -8.75 24.27 -6.82
CA GLU A 74 -9.32 25.56 -7.27
C GLU A 74 -10.79 25.72 -6.89
N LEU A 75 -11.53 24.63 -6.76
CA LEU A 75 -12.89 24.60 -6.23
C LEU A 75 -12.94 24.78 -4.69
N GLY A 76 -11.81 24.95 -4.01
CA GLY A 76 -11.75 25.07 -2.56
C GLY A 76 -11.95 23.75 -1.82
N ILE A 77 -11.71 22.62 -2.47
CA ILE A 77 -11.89 21.27 -1.92
C ILE A 77 -10.53 20.76 -1.37
N ASP A 78 -10.48 20.45 -0.08
CA ASP A 78 -9.31 19.84 0.55
C ASP A 78 -9.18 18.38 0.11
N LEU A 79 -8.02 18.00 -0.43
CA LEU A 79 -7.76 16.63 -0.86
C LEU A 79 -7.30 15.77 0.31
N LYS A 80 -7.93 14.61 0.47
CA LYS A 80 -7.49 13.56 1.38
C LYS A 80 -7.02 12.36 0.55
N LEU A 81 -5.76 11.95 0.76
CA LEU A 81 -5.10 10.87 0.02
C LEU A 81 -4.58 9.80 0.97
N ASP A 82 -4.49 8.56 0.47
CA ASP A 82 -3.96 7.45 1.24
C ASP A 82 -2.43 7.37 1.21
N PHE A 83 -1.88 6.94 2.33
CA PHE A 83 -0.56 6.38 2.45
C PHE A 83 -0.67 4.98 3.06
N ILE A 84 -0.32 3.96 2.28
CA ILE A 84 -0.38 2.55 2.69
C ILE A 84 0.89 2.24 3.49
N LEU A 85 0.79 2.30 4.81
CA LEU A 85 1.96 2.27 5.70
C LEU A 85 2.52 0.86 5.91
N ASN A 86 1.67 -0.17 5.89
CA ASN A 86 2.06 -1.52 6.29
C ASN A 86 2.76 -2.31 5.19
N HIS A 87 2.41 -2.11 3.93
CA HIS A 87 2.79 -3.00 2.85
C HIS A 87 2.94 -2.29 1.51
N ALA A 88 3.60 -2.97 0.57
CA ALA A 88 3.62 -2.62 -0.85
C ALA A 88 3.29 -3.86 -1.69
N SER A 89 2.90 -3.64 -2.93
CA SER A 89 2.64 -4.74 -3.88
C SER A 89 3.89 -5.59 -4.11
N ALA A 90 3.69 -6.89 -4.31
CA ALA A 90 4.74 -7.78 -4.85
C ALA A 90 5.17 -7.38 -6.28
N GLN A 91 4.45 -6.47 -6.93
CA GLN A 91 4.85 -5.87 -8.21
C GLN A 91 5.62 -4.56 -8.06
N SER A 92 5.87 -4.10 -6.81
CA SER A 92 6.65 -2.89 -6.56
C SER A 92 8.09 -3.03 -7.06
N PRO A 93 8.73 -1.93 -7.50
CA PRO A 93 10.13 -1.96 -7.94
C PRO A 93 11.07 -2.54 -6.88
N GLN A 94 10.82 -2.25 -5.60
CA GLN A 94 11.63 -2.73 -4.47
C GLN A 94 11.54 -4.25 -4.32
N PHE A 95 10.34 -4.83 -4.46
CA PHE A 95 10.18 -6.29 -4.35
C PHE A 95 10.75 -7.03 -5.55
N LYS A 96 10.59 -6.47 -6.75
CA LYS A 96 11.20 -7.02 -7.97
C LYS A 96 12.72 -7.02 -7.91
N ASP A 97 13.32 -5.92 -7.47
CA ASP A 97 14.76 -5.83 -7.28
C ASP A 97 15.26 -6.85 -6.24
N LEU A 98 14.52 -7.00 -5.12
CA LEU A 98 14.82 -8.00 -4.11
C LEU A 98 14.80 -9.42 -4.69
N VAL A 99 13.78 -9.78 -5.44
CA VAL A 99 13.66 -11.13 -6.03
C VAL A 99 14.75 -11.37 -7.08
N GLU A 100 15.06 -10.37 -7.89
CA GLU A 100 16.07 -10.47 -8.97
C GLU A 100 17.49 -10.59 -8.40
N LYS A 101 17.85 -9.78 -7.42
CA LYS A 101 19.23 -9.65 -6.90
C LYS A 101 19.49 -10.42 -5.59
N GLY A 102 18.44 -10.87 -4.91
CA GLY A 102 18.57 -11.59 -3.64
C GLY A 102 19.32 -10.78 -2.58
N ASP A 103 20.37 -11.37 -2.02
CA ASP A 103 21.16 -10.76 -0.95
C ASP A 103 21.98 -9.53 -1.39
N GLU A 104 22.17 -9.35 -2.72
CA GLU A 104 22.85 -8.17 -3.29
C GLU A 104 21.90 -6.99 -3.49
N SER A 105 20.59 -7.18 -3.32
CA SER A 105 19.62 -6.11 -3.41
C SER A 105 19.81 -5.07 -2.30
N GLU A 106 19.72 -3.81 -2.64
CA GLU A 106 19.64 -2.74 -1.63
C GLU A 106 18.35 -2.82 -0.80
N TYR A 107 17.34 -3.57 -1.25
CA TYR A 107 16.05 -3.81 -0.60
C TYR A 107 15.99 -5.13 0.15
N ARG A 108 17.12 -5.84 0.36
CA ARG A 108 17.17 -7.16 1.04
C ARG A 108 16.51 -7.18 2.43
N ASP A 109 16.49 -6.04 3.12
CA ASP A 109 15.88 -5.89 4.44
C ASP A 109 14.63 -4.99 4.43
N PHE A 110 14.11 -4.67 3.24
CA PHE A 110 12.98 -3.77 3.07
C PHE A 110 11.64 -4.42 3.44
N PHE A 111 11.52 -5.72 3.19
CA PHE A 111 10.35 -6.52 3.52
C PHE A 111 10.66 -7.45 4.69
N ILE A 112 9.63 -7.87 5.42
CA ILE A 112 9.81 -8.73 6.59
C ILE A 112 10.02 -10.17 6.13
N ASP A 113 11.27 -10.65 6.20
CA ASP A 113 11.61 -12.07 6.14
C ASP A 113 11.08 -12.74 7.41
N TRP A 114 10.18 -13.70 7.22
CA TRP A 114 9.51 -14.40 8.30
C TRP A 114 10.48 -15.17 9.19
N ASN A 115 11.45 -15.88 8.60
CA ASN A 115 12.38 -16.69 9.35
C ASN A 115 13.36 -15.83 10.15
N LYS A 116 13.86 -14.73 9.57
CA LYS A 116 14.69 -13.77 10.31
C LYS A 116 13.94 -13.13 11.47
N PHE A 117 12.65 -12.84 11.28
CA PHE A 117 11.82 -12.24 12.32
C PHE A 117 11.61 -13.19 13.51
N TRP A 118 11.38 -14.48 13.25
CA TRP A 118 11.08 -15.49 14.26
C TRP A 118 12.29 -16.30 14.70
N GLU A 119 13.51 -15.92 14.31
CA GLU A 119 14.73 -16.61 14.71
C GLU A 119 14.83 -16.73 16.24
N GLY A 120 14.98 -17.95 16.73
CA GLY A 120 15.04 -18.25 18.18
C GLY A 120 13.68 -18.25 18.91
N HIS A 121 12.56 -18.05 18.20
CA HIS A 121 11.21 -17.99 18.77
C HIS A 121 10.22 -18.99 18.14
N GLY A 122 10.70 -20.17 17.77
CA GLY A 122 9.89 -21.22 17.16
C GLY A 122 10.73 -22.35 16.59
N VAL A 123 10.07 -23.25 15.86
CA VAL A 123 10.66 -24.45 15.28
C VAL A 123 10.55 -24.41 13.76
N MET A 124 11.64 -24.69 13.05
CA MET A 124 11.66 -24.82 11.60
C MET A 124 10.78 -25.99 11.16
N THR A 125 9.88 -25.74 10.21
CA THR A 125 9.03 -26.78 9.61
C THR A 125 9.70 -27.42 8.40
N ASP A 126 9.19 -28.58 7.98
CA ASP A 126 9.62 -29.26 6.73
C ASP A 126 9.31 -28.41 5.48
N GLU A 127 8.38 -27.48 5.57
CA GLU A 127 7.99 -26.55 4.49
C GLU A 127 8.94 -25.35 4.36
N GLY A 128 9.88 -25.20 5.30
CA GLY A 128 10.95 -24.20 5.24
C GLY A 128 10.62 -22.84 5.88
N TYR A 129 9.60 -22.79 6.74
CA TYR A 129 9.34 -21.61 7.57
C TYR A 129 9.37 -21.96 9.07
N ILE A 130 9.62 -20.97 9.91
CA ILE A 130 9.56 -21.12 11.36
C ILE A 130 8.08 -21.07 11.79
N GLN A 131 7.61 -22.12 12.48
CA GLN A 131 6.38 -22.11 13.25
C GLN A 131 6.66 -21.43 14.59
N PRO A 132 6.13 -20.22 14.84
CA PRO A 132 6.41 -19.51 16.09
C PRO A 132 5.77 -20.19 17.29
N ASP A 133 6.35 -19.98 18.46
CA ASP A 133 5.83 -20.45 19.73
C ASP A 133 4.45 -19.88 20.02
N GLU A 134 3.56 -20.68 20.60
CA GLU A 134 2.20 -20.24 20.94
C GLU A 134 2.16 -19.00 21.86
N SER A 135 3.14 -18.86 22.74
CA SER A 135 3.25 -17.71 23.64
C SER A 135 3.46 -16.40 22.88
N CYS A 136 4.22 -16.46 21.76
CA CYS A 136 4.45 -15.34 20.87
C CYS A 136 3.18 -15.04 20.04
N LEU A 137 2.55 -16.09 19.49
CA LEU A 137 1.36 -15.94 18.66
C LEU A 137 0.17 -15.34 19.43
N LYS A 138 0.01 -15.64 20.72
CA LYS A 138 -1.04 -15.06 21.59
C LYS A 138 -0.95 -13.53 21.73
N GLN A 139 0.20 -12.95 21.46
CA GLN A 139 0.42 -11.50 21.53
C GLN A 139 0.24 -10.81 20.17
N MET A 140 0.03 -11.59 19.11
CA MET A 140 -0.09 -11.09 17.74
C MET A 140 -1.54 -11.02 17.29
N PHE A 141 -1.84 -10.01 16.50
CA PHE A 141 -3.13 -9.90 15.83
C PHE A 141 -2.98 -10.28 14.34
N PHE A 142 -3.65 -11.35 13.95
CA PHE A 142 -3.70 -11.80 12.55
C PHE A 142 -5.04 -11.43 11.92
N ARG A 143 -5.00 -10.87 10.71
CA ARG A 143 -6.22 -10.49 9.98
C ARG A 143 -7.04 -11.69 9.52
N LYS A 144 -6.36 -12.79 9.19
CA LYS A 144 -6.97 -14.03 8.67
C LYS A 144 -6.51 -15.23 9.47
N PRO A 145 -7.28 -16.33 9.47
CA PRO A 145 -6.81 -17.59 10.04
C PRO A 145 -5.52 -18.07 9.36
N GLY A 146 -4.65 -18.69 10.13
CA GLY A 146 -3.34 -19.17 9.66
C GLY A 146 -2.23 -18.13 9.73
N LEU A 147 -1.03 -18.55 9.40
CA LEU A 147 0.13 -17.68 9.39
C LEU A 147 0.17 -16.85 8.10
N PRO A 148 0.47 -15.55 8.17
CA PRO A 148 0.49 -14.65 7.02
C PRO A 148 1.82 -14.78 6.26
N ILE A 149 2.07 -15.92 5.65
CA ILE A 149 3.32 -16.26 4.96
C ILE A 149 3.06 -16.37 3.46
N LEU A 150 3.95 -15.77 2.66
CA LEU A 150 4.12 -16.06 1.25
C LEU A 150 5.52 -16.63 1.04
N MET A 151 5.60 -17.85 0.52
CA MET A 151 6.86 -18.45 0.08
C MET A 151 7.28 -17.86 -1.25
N VAL A 152 8.42 -17.21 -1.28
CA VAL A 152 9.00 -16.56 -2.47
C VAL A 152 10.18 -17.41 -2.94
N GLU A 153 10.14 -17.81 -4.21
CA GLU A 153 11.22 -18.54 -4.86
C GLU A 153 12.14 -17.54 -5.58
N PHE A 154 13.42 -17.64 -5.29
CA PHE A 154 14.47 -16.81 -5.90
C PHE A 154 15.05 -17.52 -7.13
N PRO A 155 15.70 -16.79 -8.06
CA PRO A 155 16.30 -17.38 -9.27
C PRO A 155 17.35 -18.46 -8.99
N ASP A 156 17.98 -18.44 -7.82
CA ASP A 156 18.94 -19.46 -7.35
C ASP A 156 18.27 -20.72 -6.78
N GLY A 157 16.94 -20.80 -6.79
CA GLY A 157 16.15 -21.91 -6.27
C GLY A 157 15.90 -21.85 -4.74
N ARG A 158 16.42 -20.86 -4.03
CA ARG A 158 16.07 -20.65 -2.61
C ARG A 158 14.60 -20.26 -2.48
N ARG A 159 13.96 -20.76 -1.43
CA ARG A 159 12.61 -20.37 -1.04
C ARG A 159 12.66 -19.69 0.31
N VAL A 160 12.16 -18.46 0.35
CA VAL A 160 12.17 -17.62 1.55
C VAL A 160 10.74 -17.21 1.91
N PRO A 161 10.29 -17.43 3.16
CA PRO A 161 8.98 -16.99 3.60
C PRO A 161 9.02 -15.50 3.94
N TYR A 162 8.13 -14.74 3.33
CA TYR A 162 7.91 -13.33 3.65
C TYR A 162 6.58 -13.11 4.32
N TRP A 163 6.51 -12.10 5.19
CA TRP A 163 5.26 -11.69 5.84
C TRP A 163 4.31 -11.05 4.82
N ASN A 164 3.06 -11.54 4.78
CA ASN A 164 2.04 -11.12 3.84
C ASN A 164 0.66 -11.02 4.51
N THR A 165 0.43 -9.97 5.27
CA THR A 165 -0.81 -9.79 6.07
C THR A 165 -2.07 -9.70 5.20
N PHE A 166 -1.99 -9.08 4.04
CA PHE A 166 -3.14 -8.72 3.19
C PHE A 166 -3.18 -9.53 1.89
N TYR A 167 -2.66 -10.75 1.90
CA TYR A 167 -2.62 -11.58 0.70
C TYR A 167 -4.00 -11.76 0.05
N GLN A 168 -4.00 -11.85 -1.27
CA GLN A 168 -5.14 -12.23 -2.08
C GLN A 168 -4.73 -13.37 -3.02
N GLU A 169 -5.63 -14.32 -3.24
CA GLU A 169 -5.43 -15.37 -4.24
C GLU A 169 -6.01 -14.89 -5.58
N VAL A 170 -5.14 -14.74 -6.56
CA VAL A 170 -5.52 -14.42 -7.95
C VAL A 170 -4.79 -15.39 -8.88
N HIS A 171 -5.53 -16.11 -9.70
CA HIS A 171 -4.95 -17.10 -10.62
C HIS A 171 -4.00 -16.45 -11.63
N GLY A 172 -2.84 -17.08 -11.87
CA GLY A 172 -1.91 -16.76 -12.94
C GLY A 172 -0.81 -15.73 -12.61
N ARG A 173 -0.55 -15.41 -11.35
CA ARG A 173 0.60 -14.61 -10.92
C ARG A 173 1.57 -15.41 -10.07
N ASP A 174 2.87 -15.22 -10.31
CA ASP A 174 3.93 -15.92 -9.57
C ASP A 174 4.05 -15.39 -8.12
N TYR A 175 3.88 -14.07 -7.92
CA TYR A 175 3.93 -13.44 -6.60
C TYR A 175 2.67 -12.62 -6.37
N LEU A 176 1.79 -13.17 -5.55
CA LEU A 176 0.53 -12.54 -5.20
C LEU A 176 0.62 -12.03 -3.78
N GLY A 177 0.76 -10.74 -3.62
CA GLY A 177 0.74 -10.28 -2.27
C GLY A 177 0.96 -8.79 -2.10
N GLN A 178 0.64 -8.41 -0.90
CA GLN A 178 0.88 -7.11 -0.32
C GLN A 178 1.93 -7.35 0.75
N MET A 179 3.20 -7.21 0.38
CA MET A 179 4.36 -7.61 1.18
C MET A 179 4.59 -6.62 2.31
N ASP A 180 4.64 -7.11 3.54
CA ASP A 180 4.75 -6.27 4.73
C ASP A 180 6.15 -5.62 4.84
N LEU A 181 6.16 -4.32 5.09
CA LEU A 181 7.37 -3.50 5.17
C LEU A 181 8.09 -3.66 6.51
N ASN A 182 9.40 -3.82 6.46
CA ASN A 182 10.25 -3.93 7.64
C ASN A 182 10.66 -2.55 8.18
N ARG A 183 9.96 -2.05 9.18
CA ARG A 183 10.26 -0.75 9.80
C ARG A 183 11.60 -0.66 10.54
N LYS A 184 12.34 -1.77 10.69
CA LYS A 184 13.71 -1.75 11.19
C LYS A 184 14.71 -1.35 10.10
N SER A 185 14.31 -1.36 8.82
CA SER A 185 15.13 -0.95 7.69
C SER A 185 15.10 0.57 7.51
N GLU A 186 16.25 1.21 7.42
CA GLU A 186 16.36 2.64 7.09
C GLU A 186 15.78 2.96 5.72
N LYS A 187 15.92 2.04 4.75
CA LYS A 187 15.33 2.18 3.40
C LYS A 187 13.80 2.30 3.43
N VAL A 188 13.12 1.69 4.39
CA VAL A 188 11.67 1.85 4.57
C VAL A 188 11.35 3.27 5.04
N TRP A 189 12.18 3.86 5.92
CA TRP A 189 11.99 5.25 6.36
C TRP A 189 12.29 6.27 5.26
N ASP A 190 13.27 6.01 4.41
CA ASP A 190 13.52 6.82 3.22
C ASP A 190 12.32 6.76 2.27
N PHE A 191 11.80 5.56 1.98
CA PHE A 191 10.60 5.36 1.19
C PHE A 191 9.38 6.08 1.78
N TYR A 192 9.19 6.06 3.10
CA TYR A 192 8.11 6.78 3.76
C TYR A 192 8.22 8.29 3.57
N ARG A 193 9.43 8.84 3.72
CA ARG A 193 9.68 10.27 3.52
C ARG A 193 9.38 10.69 2.09
N GLU A 194 9.96 10.00 1.12
CA GLU A 194 9.77 10.27 -0.30
C GLU A 194 8.29 10.16 -0.71
N THR A 195 7.60 9.15 -0.19
CA THR A 195 6.17 8.96 -0.45
C THR A 195 5.33 10.10 0.12
N LEU A 196 5.59 10.53 1.35
CA LEU A 196 4.86 11.65 1.97
C LEU A 196 5.12 12.97 1.25
N GLU A 197 6.36 13.23 0.83
CA GLU A 197 6.71 14.39 0.01
C GLU A 197 5.96 14.36 -1.33
N LYS A 198 5.88 13.20 -1.96
CA LYS A 198 5.14 13.00 -3.20
C LYS A 198 3.64 13.24 -3.03
N ILE A 199 3.02 12.65 -2.01
CA ILE A 199 1.60 12.85 -1.67
C ILE A 199 1.33 14.34 -1.38
N ALA A 200 2.23 15.01 -0.66
CA ALA A 200 2.15 16.45 -0.42
C ALA A 200 2.24 17.26 -1.72
N SER A 201 3.09 16.87 -2.67
CA SER A 201 3.22 17.53 -3.98
C SER A 201 1.95 17.45 -4.81
N TYR A 202 1.14 16.42 -4.63
CA TYR A 202 -0.20 16.30 -5.21
C TYR A 202 -1.24 17.24 -4.57
N GLY A 203 -0.84 17.93 -3.52
CA GLY A 203 -1.66 18.91 -2.83
C GLY A 203 -2.60 18.32 -1.79
N ALA A 204 -2.26 17.16 -1.23
CA ALA A 204 -2.99 16.59 -0.12
C ALA A 204 -2.99 17.54 1.08
N ALA A 205 -4.18 17.88 1.57
CA ALA A 205 -4.38 18.58 2.84
C ALA A 205 -4.46 17.60 4.02
N ILE A 206 -4.87 16.36 3.74
CA ILE A 206 -5.04 15.30 4.73
C ILE A 206 -4.42 14.02 4.17
N VAL A 207 -3.62 13.33 4.97
CA VAL A 207 -3.10 11.98 4.66
C VAL A 207 -3.77 10.98 5.58
N ARG A 208 -4.35 9.92 4.99
CA ARG A 208 -4.87 8.77 5.73
C ARG A 208 -3.79 7.69 5.77
N LEU A 209 -3.40 7.27 6.95
CA LEU A 209 -2.48 6.16 7.15
C LEU A 209 -3.28 4.84 7.12
N ASP A 210 -3.21 4.11 6.01
CA ASP A 210 -3.86 2.81 5.89
C ASP A 210 -3.07 1.72 6.61
N ALA A 211 -3.81 0.75 7.18
CA ALA A 211 -3.25 -0.44 7.83
C ALA A 211 -2.19 -0.16 8.91
N PHE A 212 -2.17 1.04 9.50
CA PHE A 212 -1.13 1.45 10.45
C PHE A 212 -1.04 0.53 11.68
N ALA A 213 -2.16 -0.05 12.11
CA ALA A 213 -2.21 -0.97 13.26
C ALA A 213 -1.49 -2.31 13.02
N TYR A 214 -1.28 -2.68 11.74
CA TYR A 214 -0.54 -3.89 11.36
C TYR A 214 0.96 -3.63 11.16
N ALA A 215 1.37 -2.38 11.04
CA ALA A 215 2.77 -2.03 10.82
C ALA A 215 3.69 -2.36 12.02
N PRO A 216 3.28 -2.24 13.29
CA PRO A 216 4.06 -2.75 14.42
C PRO A 216 4.01 -4.28 14.47
N LYS A 217 5.18 -4.93 14.33
CA LYS A 217 5.38 -6.37 14.52
C LYS A 217 6.29 -6.59 15.71
#